data_79d91d1f2e586dde46bcf4006b8118de
#
_entry.id   79d91d1f2e586dde46bcf4006b8118de
#
_cell.length_a   1.000
_cell.length_b   1.000
_cell.length_c   1.000
_cell.angle_alpha   90.00
_cell.angle_beta   90.00
_cell.angle_gamma   90.00
#
_symmetry.space_group_name_H-M   'P 1'
#
loop_
_entity.id
_entity.type
_entity.pdbx_description
1 polymer ?
#
loop_
_entity_poly.entity_id
_entity_poly.type
_entity_poly.pdbx_seq_one_letter_code
_entity_poly.pdbx_strand_id
1 'polypeptide(L)'
;MRLALAAASLVRHRARTLLAVAGVAVSAALLLDMVMLATGMQESFRDLLLVRGYQLRLSPRGTLPFDTEATIDSASAVLAELRRDSRVTAVSPVLGGQLFVVGGTPSDSGPRATAVALGVLPAVQGDYERLTGADPARPDQLVASAQFLRAAGARVGDTVEVAAGFDPQLRQYSGRRRLAVVGTARFFYTEADQAVTAVPLATLQAMRGAEGRDRASAFMARVADDADVEQVRASIERRVPRVSAISTATALAQVEQRLSYFRQLAFILGAVSLAVGFLLVTTLVTVGVNERAGEFAVMRAVGVSRPHVVQQVVLEGLALSGLGALAGLLLGLVTARYLNGVLGDFPGLPAGFEFFVFRAGAAWRSLGLLVGAGTLAGAYPAWRAASLPVARTLREEAVG
;
A
#
# COMPACT_ATOMS: atom_id res chain seq x y z
N MET A 1 -22.54 38.62 10.55
CA MET A 1 -23.26 39.24 9.40
C MET A 1 -22.64 38.84 8.04
N ARG A 2 -21.32 38.88 7.83
CA ARG A 2 -20.65 38.57 6.55
C ARG A 2 -20.75 37.12 6.09
N LEU A 3 -20.54 36.16 7.01
CA LEU A 3 -20.69 34.74 6.71
C LEU A 3 -22.15 34.34 6.40
N ALA A 4 -23.11 35.03 7.02
CA ALA A 4 -24.54 34.80 6.76
C ALA A 4 -24.94 35.25 5.35
N LEU A 5 -24.34 36.36 4.83
CA LEU A 5 -24.57 36.82 3.48
C LEU A 5 -23.94 35.86 2.44
N ALA A 6 -22.72 35.36 2.69
CA ALA A 6 -22.09 34.37 1.81
C ALA A 6 -22.91 33.05 1.80
N ALA A 7 -23.38 32.60 2.94
CA ALA A 7 -24.23 31.38 3.05
C ALA A 7 -25.59 31.58 2.33
N ALA A 8 -26.24 32.75 2.48
CA ALA A 8 -27.49 33.05 1.79
C ALA A 8 -27.32 33.06 0.26
N SER A 9 -26.18 33.56 -0.22
CA SER A 9 -25.82 33.56 -1.65
C SER A 9 -25.69 32.14 -2.21
N LEU A 10 -25.01 31.25 -1.46
CA LEU A 10 -24.82 29.84 -1.85
C LEU A 10 -26.16 29.06 -1.89
N VAL A 11 -27.08 29.37 -0.98
CA VAL A 11 -28.40 28.73 -0.92
C VAL A 11 -29.33 29.23 -2.02
N ARG A 12 -29.19 30.49 -2.47
CA ARG A 12 -30.07 31.10 -3.50
C ARG A 12 -29.84 30.46 -4.87
N HIS A 13 -28.58 30.05 -5.20
CA HIS A 13 -28.23 29.43 -6.49
C HIS A 13 -27.78 27.98 -6.33
N ARG A 14 -28.68 27.13 -5.75
CA ARG A 14 -28.39 25.74 -5.33
C ARG A 14 -27.76 24.87 -6.41
N ALA A 15 -28.29 24.88 -7.65
CA ALA A 15 -27.79 24.04 -8.74
C ALA A 15 -26.33 24.37 -9.10
N ARG A 16 -26.01 25.68 -9.21
CA ARG A 16 -24.65 26.14 -9.51
C ARG A 16 -23.68 25.84 -8.35
N THR A 17 -24.09 26.07 -7.11
CA THR A 17 -23.30 25.78 -5.92
C THR A 17 -23.03 24.27 -5.82
N LEU A 18 -24.02 23.42 -6.07
CA LEU A 18 -23.84 21.97 -6.10
C LEU A 18 -22.85 21.52 -7.17
N LEU A 19 -22.96 22.03 -8.40
CA LEU A 19 -22.01 21.73 -9.48
C LEU A 19 -20.59 22.23 -9.16
N ALA A 20 -20.48 23.40 -8.54
CA ALA A 20 -19.21 23.95 -8.08
C ALA A 20 -18.55 23.05 -7.02
N VAL A 21 -19.32 22.73 -5.98
CA VAL A 21 -18.85 21.87 -4.88
C VAL A 21 -18.51 20.47 -5.41
N ALA A 22 -19.33 19.90 -6.29
CA ALA A 22 -19.07 18.59 -6.90
C ALA A 22 -17.77 18.59 -7.73
N GLY A 23 -17.54 19.61 -8.56
CA GLY A 23 -16.31 19.71 -9.36
C GLY A 23 -15.06 19.90 -8.50
N VAL A 24 -15.15 20.74 -7.46
CA VAL A 24 -14.05 20.90 -6.49
C VAL A 24 -13.85 19.61 -5.68
N ALA A 25 -14.94 18.91 -5.32
CA ALA A 25 -14.87 17.63 -4.60
C ALA A 25 -14.15 16.54 -5.41
N VAL A 26 -14.44 16.44 -6.71
CA VAL A 26 -13.71 15.50 -7.59
C VAL A 26 -12.22 15.83 -7.66
N SER A 27 -11.87 17.12 -7.84
CA SER A 27 -10.46 17.56 -7.85
C SER A 27 -9.77 17.28 -6.50
N ALA A 28 -10.49 17.51 -5.39
CA ALA A 28 -9.99 17.24 -4.05
C ALA A 28 -9.77 15.74 -3.79
N ALA A 29 -10.73 14.91 -4.22
CA ALA A 29 -10.64 13.46 -4.11
C ALA A 29 -9.44 12.91 -4.89
N LEU A 30 -9.29 13.33 -6.17
CA LEU A 30 -8.16 12.92 -7.01
C LEU A 30 -6.81 13.33 -6.41
N LEU A 31 -6.70 14.57 -5.90
CA LEU A 31 -5.48 15.02 -5.22
C LEU A 31 -5.18 14.17 -4.00
N LEU A 32 -6.19 13.87 -3.18
CA LEU A 32 -6.06 13.06 -1.99
C LEU A 32 -5.68 11.62 -2.33
N ASP A 33 -6.35 11.00 -3.31
CA ASP A 33 -6.08 9.65 -3.77
C ASP A 33 -4.65 9.50 -4.28
N MET A 34 -4.14 10.50 -5.03
CA MET A 34 -2.74 10.49 -5.48
C MET A 34 -1.75 10.59 -4.31
N VAL A 35 -2.05 11.40 -3.31
CA VAL A 35 -1.21 11.49 -2.10
C VAL A 35 -1.27 10.21 -1.29
N MET A 36 -2.47 9.61 -1.13
CA MET A 36 -2.65 8.33 -0.43
C MET A 36 -1.96 7.19 -1.15
N LEU A 37 -2.01 7.13 -2.48
CA LEU A 37 -1.31 6.14 -3.29
C LEU A 37 0.21 6.26 -3.11
N ALA A 38 0.75 7.47 -3.24
CA ALA A 38 2.20 7.70 -3.10
C ALA A 38 2.73 7.32 -1.71
N THR A 39 1.96 7.63 -0.65
CA THR A 39 2.34 7.30 0.73
C THR A 39 2.08 5.84 1.06
N GLY A 40 0.96 5.28 0.60
CA GLY A 40 0.55 3.90 0.86
C GLY A 40 1.52 2.87 0.30
N MET A 41 1.92 3.03 -0.96
CA MET A 41 2.92 2.14 -1.56
C MET A 41 4.24 2.13 -0.78
N GLN A 42 4.75 3.29 -0.40
CA GLN A 42 6.00 3.39 0.36
C GLN A 42 5.88 2.72 1.75
N GLU A 43 4.77 2.94 2.42
CA GLU A 43 4.51 2.42 3.76
C GLU A 43 4.32 0.91 3.75
N SER A 44 3.50 0.39 2.84
CA SER A 44 3.27 -1.05 2.71
C SER A 44 4.55 -1.83 2.40
N PHE A 45 5.41 -1.30 1.51
CA PHE A 45 6.72 -1.91 1.28
C PHE A 45 7.63 -1.85 2.51
N ARG A 46 7.64 -0.72 3.20
CA ARG A 46 8.42 -0.59 4.43
C ARG A 46 7.97 -1.59 5.49
N ASP A 47 6.67 -1.72 5.69
CA ASP A 47 6.10 -2.63 6.67
C ASP A 47 6.39 -4.09 6.31
N LEU A 48 6.27 -4.48 5.03
CA LEU A 48 6.64 -5.81 4.56
C LEU A 48 8.11 -6.15 4.87
N LEU A 49 9.03 -5.20 4.70
CA LEU A 49 10.46 -5.43 4.92
C LEU A 49 10.86 -5.41 6.40
N LEU A 50 10.10 -4.70 7.26
CA LEU A 50 10.43 -4.52 8.67
C LEU A 50 9.70 -5.49 9.61
N VAL A 51 8.76 -6.27 9.08
CA VAL A 51 7.79 -7.08 9.86
C VAL A 51 8.47 -7.99 10.84
N ARG A 52 9.51 -8.20 11.21
CA ARG A 52 9.99 -9.02 12.35
C ARG A 52 11.42 -8.71 12.83
N GLY A 53 11.91 -7.52 12.51
CA GLY A 53 13.20 -7.06 13.03
C GLY A 53 14.40 -7.86 12.50
N TYR A 54 14.26 -8.51 11.33
CA TYR A 54 15.38 -9.09 10.61
C TYR A 54 15.95 -8.05 9.65
N GLN A 55 17.17 -7.59 9.93
CA GLN A 55 17.81 -6.54 9.14
C GLN A 55 18.60 -7.06 7.95
N LEU A 56 18.94 -8.36 7.93
CA LEU A 56 19.70 -8.97 6.85
C LEU A 56 18.96 -10.19 6.28
N ARG A 57 18.92 -10.29 4.96
CA ARG A 57 18.52 -11.47 4.21
C ARG A 57 19.73 -11.98 3.42
N LEU A 58 20.04 -13.25 3.60
CA LEU A 58 21.10 -13.94 2.89
C LEU A 58 20.49 -14.93 1.91
N SER A 59 20.91 -14.89 0.66
CA SER A 59 20.51 -15.79 -0.43
C SER A 59 21.73 -16.38 -1.12
N PRO A 60 21.59 -17.43 -1.95
CA PRO A 60 22.69 -17.95 -2.74
C PRO A 60 23.28 -16.83 -3.64
N ARG A 61 24.59 -16.78 -3.77
CA ARG A 61 25.23 -15.77 -4.60
C ARG A 61 24.85 -15.96 -6.07
N GLY A 62 24.51 -14.85 -6.73
CA GLY A 62 24.12 -14.83 -8.15
C GLY A 62 22.64 -15.11 -8.41
N THR A 63 21.83 -15.27 -7.36
CA THR A 63 20.37 -15.41 -7.48
C THR A 63 19.66 -14.09 -7.15
N LEU A 64 18.42 -13.97 -7.58
CA LEU A 64 17.59 -12.84 -7.17
C LEU A 64 17.30 -12.91 -5.65
N PRO A 65 17.18 -11.77 -4.96
CA PRO A 65 17.03 -11.74 -3.49
C PRO A 65 15.82 -12.49 -2.94
N PHE A 66 14.80 -12.72 -3.75
CA PHE A 66 13.54 -13.39 -3.37
C PHE A 66 13.34 -14.73 -4.07
N ASP A 67 14.35 -15.24 -4.77
CA ASP A 67 14.33 -16.58 -5.34
C ASP A 67 14.35 -17.62 -4.20
N THR A 68 13.30 -18.45 -4.15
CA THR A 68 13.16 -19.51 -3.14
C THR A 68 13.53 -20.90 -3.69
N GLU A 69 13.74 -21.03 -4.99
CA GLU A 69 14.11 -22.31 -5.63
C GLU A 69 15.60 -22.59 -5.48
N ALA A 70 16.44 -21.57 -5.59
CA ALA A 70 17.86 -21.69 -5.38
C ALA A 70 18.18 -21.98 -3.91
N THR A 71 19.12 -22.89 -3.66
CA THR A 71 19.44 -23.34 -2.31
C THR A 71 20.92 -23.17 -1.98
N ILE A 72 21.21 -22.90 -0.72
CA ILE A 72 22.54 -22.85 -0.12
C ILE A 72 22.83 -24.24 0.45
N ASP A 73 23.91 -24.87 -0.02
CA ASP A 73 24.39 -26.15 0.49
C ASP A 73 25.07 -25.99 1.85
N SER A 74 25.08 -27.07 2.65
CA SER A 74 25.65 -27.08 4.01
C SER A 74 25.07 -25.97 4.89
N ALA A 75 23.75 -25.88 4.90
CA ALA A 75 23.01 -24.86 5.63
C ALA A 75 23.34 -24.85 7.13
N SER A 76 23.62 -26.02 7.72
CA SER A 76 24.05 -26.16 9.11
C SER A 76 25.38 -25.45 9.37
N ALA A 77 26.35 -25.57 8.46
CA ALA A 77 27.65 -24.91 8.58
C ALA A 77 27.51 -23.36 8.43
N VAL A 78 26.69 -22.92 7.49
CA VAL A 78 26.37 -21.48 7.34
C VAL A 78 25.69 -20.93 8.59
N LEU A 79 24.70 -21.66 9.11
CA LEU A 79 23.99 -21.28 10.33
C LEU A 79 24.96 -21.17 11.53
N ALA A 80 25.88 -22.13 11.67
CA ALA A 80 26.88 -22.12 12.73
C ALA A 80 27.83 -20.91 12.59
N GLU A 81 28.26 -20.61 11.37
CA GLU A 81 29.13 -19.45 11.11
C GLU A 81 28.44 -18.11 11.39
N LEU A 82 27.16 -17.98 11.03
CA LEU A 82 26.37 -16.78 11.33
C LEU A 82 26.20 -16.57 12.83
N ARG A 83 25.97 -17.66 13.58
CA ARG A 83 25.82 -17.61 15.05
C ARG A 83 27.12 -17.33 15.80
N ARG A 84 28.29 -17.46 15.18
CA ARG A 84 29.58 -17.07 15.77
C ARG A 84 29.79 -15.57 15.88
N ASP A 85 29.09 -14.80 15.06
CA ASP A 85 29.16 -13.35 15.13
C ASP A 85 28.30 -12.84 16.28
N SER A 86 28.92 -12.30 17.31
CA SER A 86 28.23 -11.80 18.52
C SER A 86 27.24 -10.66 18.22
N ARG A 87 27.39 -9.98 17.06
CA ARG A 87 26.49 -8.92 16.60
C ARG A 87 25.21 -9.50 15.96
N VAL A 88 25.16 -10.82 15.70
CA VAL A 88 23.98 -11.49 15.16
C VAL A 88 23.21 -12.14 16.31
N THR A 89 22.06 -11.61 16.64
CA THR A 89 21.25 -12.04 17.80
C THR A 89 20.30 -13.20 17.49
N ALA A 90 19.84 -13.31 16.24
CA ALA A 90 19.00 -14.42 15.80
C ALA A 90 19.22 -14.72 14.31
N VAL A 91 19.11 -16.00 13.95
CA VAL A 91 19.17 -16.47 12.56
C VAL A 91 18.04 -17.45 12.31
N SER A 92 17.23 -17.16 11.29
CA SER A 92 16.14 -18.02 10.82
C SER A 92 16.49 -18.58 9.43
N PRO A 93 16.84 -19.85 9.31
CA PRO A 93 16.94 -20.52 8.01
C PRO A 93 15.55 -20.79 7.46
N VAL A 94 15.39 -20.61 6.16
CA VAL A 94 14.16 -20.88 5.41
C VAL A 94 14.49 -21.75 4.21
N LEU A 95 13.76 -22.84 4.04
CA LEU A 95 13.81 -23.67 2.83
C LEU A 95 12.49 -23.49 2.08
N GLY A 96 12.54 -22.95 0.86
CA GLY A 96 11.42 -22.90 -0.06
C GLY A 96 11.24 -24.23 -0.80
N GLY A 97 10.00 -24.54 -1.14
CA GLY A 97 9.66 -25.70 -1.94
C GLY A 97 8.19 -25.71 -2.31
N GLN A 98 7.76 -26.80 -2.91
CA GLN A 98 6.35 -27.05 -3.23
C GLN A 98 5.86 -28.27 -2.48
N LEU A 99 4.60 -28.25 -2.08
CA LEU A 99 3.88 -29.42 -1.58
C LEU A 99 2.65 -29.67 -2.46
N PHE A 100 2.48 -30.92 -2.80
CA PHE A 100 1.37 -31.42 -3.60
C PHE A 100 0.41 -32.16 -2.67
N VAL A 101 -0.83 -31.73 -2.59
CA VAL A 101 -1.88 -32.45 -1.85
C VAL A 101 -2.26 -33.69 -2.64
N VAL A 102 -2.09 -34.85 -2.05
CA VAL A 102 -2.35 -36.12 -2.69
C VAL A 102 -3.85 -36.27 -2.92
N GLY A 103 -4.27 -36.57 -4.18
CA GLY A 103 -5.67 -36.78 -4.56
C GLY A 103 -6.24 -38.07 -3.94
N GLY A 104 -7.54 -38.05 -3.62
CA GLY A 104 -8.20 -39.13 -2.86
C GLY A 104 -8.64 -40.35 -3.66
N THR A 105 -8.56 -40.36 -5.01
CA THR A 105 -8.99 -41.50 -5.83
C THR A 105 -7.96 -41.89 -6.88
N PRO A 106 -7.78 -43.19 -7.20
CA PRO A 106 -6.83 -43.66 -8.20
C PRO A 106 -7.09 -43.17 -9.62
N SER A 107 -8.27 -42.64 -9.89
CA SER A 107 -8.66 -42.05 -11.17
C SER A 107 -8.33 -40.57 -11.32
N ASP A 108 -7.99 -39.87 -10.25
CA ASP A 108 -7.59 -38.45 -10.28
C ASP A 108 -6.13 -38.33 -10.74
N SER A 109 -5.94 -37.79 -11.92
CA SER A 109 -4.70 -37.83 -12.69
C SER A 109 -3.61 -36.88 -12.20
N GLY A 110 -3.75 -36.24 -11.03
CA GLY A 110 -2.78 -35.25 -10.53
C GLY A 110 -3.01 -34.84 -9.10
N PRO A 111 -2.22 -33.89 -8.57
CA PRO A 111 -2.40 -33.36 -7.25
C PRO A 111 -3.72 -32.58 -7.15
N ARG A 112 -4.41 -32.77 -6.02
CA ARG A 112 -5.66 -32.04 -5.72
C ARG A 112 -5.42 -30.54 -5.57
N ALA A 113 -4.28 -30.17 -5.04
CA ALA A 113 -3.82 -28.80 -4.93
C ALA A 113 -2.29 -28.76 -4.85
N THR A 114 -1.72 -27.65 -5.32
CA THR A 114 -0.30 -27.34 -5.15
C THR A 114 -0.15 -26.15 -4.23
N ALA A 115 0.80 -26.21 -3.33
CA ALA A 115 1.08 -25.13 -2.40
C ALA A 115 2.58 -24.83 -2.31
N VAL A 116 2.93 -23.57 -2.10
CA VAL A 116 4.26 -23.20 -1.68
C VAL A 116 4.48 -23.72 -0.24
N ALA A 117 5.62 -24.33 -0.01
CA ALA A 117 6.00 -24.83 1.29
C ALA A 117 7.22 -24.08 1.82
N LEU A 118 7.15 -23.63 3.05
CA LEU A 118 8.26 -23.04 3.77
C LEU A 118 8.68 -23.99 4.89
N GLY A 119 9.91 -24.47 4.81
CA GLY A 119 10.57 -25.17 5.90
C GLY A 119 11.22 -24.15 6.82
N VAL A 120 10.76 -24.04 8.06
CA VAL A 120 11.17 -23.00 9.00
C VAL A 120 11.56 -23.56 10.37
N LEU A 121 12.26 -22.75 11.16
CA LEU A 121 12.42 -22.98 12.59
C LEU A 121 11.36 -22.14 13.33
N PRO A 122 10.32 -22.75 13.92
CA PRO A 122 9.16 -22.01 14.46
C PRO A 122 9.51 -20.97 15.51
N ALA A 123 10.55 -21.23 16.31
CA ALA A 123 10.97 -20.33 17.39
C ALA A 123 11.58 -19.00 16.92
N VAL A 124 12.10 -18.96 15.69
CA VAL A 124 12.82 -17.80 15.13
C VAL A 124 12.33 -17.41 13.73
N GLN A 125 11.23 -17.98 13.24
CA GLN A 125 10.72 -17.67 11.90
C GLN A 125 10.19 -16.23 11.81
N GLY A 126 10.31 -15.63 10.65
CA GLY A 126 9.82 -14.28 10.32
C GLY A 126 8.93 -14.24 9.07
N ASP A 127 8.56 -15.39 8.52
CA ASP A 127 7.93 -15.53 7.20
C ASP A 127 6.40 -15.49 7.26
N TYR A 128 5.81 -15.73 8.44
CA TYR A 128 4.36 -15.70 8.63
C TYR A 128 3.96 -15.19 10.01
N GLU A 129 2.73 -14.70 10.09
CA GLU A 129 2.02 -14.39 11.33
C GLU A 129 0.95 -15.45 11.58
N ARG A 130 1.01 -16.10 12.73
CA ARG A 130 -0.01 -17.06 13.12
C ARG A 130 -1.32 -16.33 13.48
N LEU A 131 -2.41 -16.73 12.84
CA LEU A 131 -3.74 -16.18 13.09
C LEU A 131 -4.51 -16.99 14.12
N THR A 132 -4.49 -18.34 14.00
CA THR A 132 -5.17 -19.25 14.91
C THR A 132 -4.35 -20.51 15.15
N GLY A 133 -4.62 -21.23 16.25
CA GLY A 133 -3.99 -22.50 16.56
C GLY A 133 -2.57 -22.38 17.12
N ALA A 134 -1.68 -23.30 16.75
CA ALA A 134 -0.29 -23.39 17.22
C ALA A 134 0.71 -23.39 16.07
N ASP A 135 1.99 -23.08 16.37
CA ASP A 135 3.09 -23.24 15.41
C ASP A 135 3.47 -24.72 15.25
N PRO A 136 4.02 -25.12 14.08
CA PRO A 136 4.32 -26.52 13.79
C PRO A 136 5.59 -26.95 14.54
N ALA A 137 5.45 -27.35 15.80
CA ALA A 137 6.56 -27.74 16.67
C ALA A 137 7.05 -29.16 16.42
N ARG A 138 6.19 -30.07 15.90
CA ARG A 138 6.52 -31.47 15.64
C ARG A 138 6.67 -31.74 14.14
N PRO A 139 7.45 -32.80 13.77
CA PRO A 139 7.71 -33.14 12.37
C PRO A 139 6.46 -33.49 11.53
N ASP A 140 5.37 -33.84 12.18
CA ASP A 140 4.10 -34.26 11.60
C ASP A 140 3.07 -33.11 11.54
N GLN A 141 3.49 -31.86 11.74
CA GLN A 141 2.61 -30.70 11.82
C GLN A 141 2.89 -29.70 10.70
N LEU A 142 1.84 -28.96 10.33
CA LEU A 142 1.92 -27.82 9.43
C LEU A 142 1.00 -26.68 9.89
N VAL A 143 1.38 -25.47 9.54
CA VAL A 143 0.47 -24.28 9.51
C VAL A 143 0.16 -23.95 8.07
N ALA A 144 -1.04 -23.48 7.81
CA ALA A 144 -1.53 -23.25 6.45
C ALA A 144 -2.17 -21.87 6.26
N SER A 145 -2.09 -21.36 5.04
CA SER A 145 -2.92 -20.21 4.61
C SER A 145 -4.38 -20.64 4.44
N ALA A 146 -5.29 -19.69 4.49
CA ALA A 146 -6.71 -19.93 4.21
C ALA A 146 -6.93 -20.49 2.79
N GLN A 147 -6.09 -20.08 1.83
CA GLN A 147 -6.10 -20.55 0.45
C GLN A 147 -5.76 -22.04 0.37
N PHE A 148 -4.72 -22.47 1.08
CA PHE A 148 -4.37 -23.89 1.16
C PHE A 148 -5.52 -24.72 1.73
N LEU A 149 -6.12 -24.29 2.83
CA LEU A 149 -7.21 -25.01 3.47
C LEU A 149 -8.41 -25.18 2.53
N ARG A 150 -8.76 -24.13 1.77
CA ARG A 150 -9.82 -24.21 0.76
C ARG A 150 -9.48 -25.17 -0.38
N ALA A 151 -8.25 -25.07 -0.91
CA ALA A 151 -7.79 -25.91 -2.01
C ALA A 151 -7.66 -27.38 -1.61
N ALA A 152 -7.17 -27.67 -0.41
CA ALA A 152 -7.07 -29.00 0.14
C ALA A 152 -8.41 -29.57 0.63
N GLY A 153 -9.42 -28.71 0.86
CA GLY A 153 -10.69 -29.09 1.49
C GLY A 153 -10.52 -29.54 2.94
N ALA A 154 -9.58 -28.92 3.65
CA ALA A 154 -9.19 -29.29 5.03
C ALA A 154 -9.47 -28.16 6.01
N ARG A 155 -9.52 -28.47 7.30
CA ARG A 155 -9.69 -27.54 8.42
C ARG A 155 -8.55 -27.71 9.44
N VAL A 156 -8.43 -26.75 10.33
CA VAL A 156 -7.51 -26.89 11.49
C VAL A 156 -7.95 -28.09 12.32
N GLY A 157 -7.01 -28.98 12.63
CA GLY A 157 -7.25 -30.26 13.29
C GLY A 157 -7.22 -31.47 12.36
N ASP A 158 -7.44 -31.27 11.06
CA ASP A 158 -7.41 -32.36 10.07
C ASP A 158 -5.96 -32.77 9.75
N THR A 159 -5.82 -34.00 9.25
CA THR A 159 -4.57 -34.51 8.71
C THR A 159 -4.64 -34.57 7.20
N VAL A 160 -3.67 -33.94 6.54
CA VAL A 160 -3.58 -33.88 5.08
C VAL A 160 -2.39 -34.71 4.61
N GLU A 161 -2.56 -35.54 3.59
CA GLU A 161 -1.47 -36.24 2.93
C GLU A 161 -0.88 -35.34 1.83
N VAL A 162 0.41 -35.05 1.96
CA VAL A 162 1.15 -34.19 1.04
C VAL A 162 2.41 -34.88 0.54
N ALA A 163 2.91 -34.43 -0.61
CA ALA A 163 4.15 -34.92 -1.20
C ALA A 163 5.05 -33.73 -1.59
N ALA A 164 6.36 -33.90 -1.48
CA ALA A 164 7.33 -32.86 -1.85
C ALA A 164 7.64 -32.83 -3.35
N GLY A 165 7.26 -33.85 -4.11
CA GLY A 165 7.41 -33.93 -5.55
C GLY A 165 6.26 -34.69 -6.20
N PHE A 166 5.97 -34.31 -7.43
CA PHE A 166 5.02 -35.01 -8.31
C PHE A 166 5.59 -35.09 -9.71
N ASP A 167 5.73 -36.30 -10.24
CA ASP A 167 6.10 -36.54 -11.62
C ASP A 167 4.83 -36.70 -12.47
N PRO A 168 4.50 -35.74 -13.36
CA PRO A 168 3.29 -35.80 -14.16
C PRO A 168 3.32 -36.89 -15.25
N GLN A 169 4.52 -37.34 -15.67
CA GLN A 169 4.65 -38.39 -16.69
C GLN A 169 4.44 -39.77 -16.07
N LEU A 170 5.05 -40.01 -14.92
CA LEU A 170 4.92 -41.28 -14.20
C LEU A 170 3.73 -41.31 -13.25
N ARG A 171 3.07 -40.16 -13.02
CA ARG A 171 1.99 -39.97 -12.05
C ARG A 171 2.38 -40.45 -10.64
N GLN A 172 3.63 -40.21 -10.28
CA GLN A 172 4.19 -40.64 -9.02
C GLN A 172 4.48 -39.48 -8.10
N TYR A 173 4.16 -39.67 -6.82
CA TYR A 173 4.49 -38.72 -5.78
C TYR A 173 5.75 -39.18 -5.05
N SER A 174 6.67 -38.25 -4.79
CA SER A 174 7.86 -38.46 -3.97
C SER A 174 7.78 -37.69 -2.66
N GLY A 175 8.40 -38.23 -1.61
CA GLY A 175 8.43 -37.57 -0.31
C GLY A 175 7.05 -37.42 0.34
N ARG A 176 6.19 -38.43 0.24
CA ARG A 176 4.85 -38.42 0.86
C ARG A 176 4.93 -38.36 2.37
N ARG A 177 4.06 -37.55 2.97
CA ARG A 177 3.90 -37.49 4.42
C ARG A 177 2.49 -37.05 4.80
N ARG A 178 2.01 -37.55 5.94
CA ARG A 178 0.77 -37.09 6.55
C ARG A 178 1.12 -36.01 7.57
N LEU A 179 0.52 -34.83 7.43
CA LEU A 179 0.77 -33.69 8.30
C LEU A 179 -0.55 -33.19 8.89
N ALA A 180 -0.56 -32.98 10.20
CA ALA A 180 -1.71 -32.40 10.90
C ALA A 180 -1.69 -30.86 10.75
N VAL A 181 -2.80 -30.28 10.38
CA VAL A 181 -2.99 -28.83 10.33
C VAL A 181 -3.19 -28.32 11.75
N VAL A 182 -2.20 -27.67 12.34
CA VAL A 182 -2.24 -27.20 13.73
C VAL A 182 -2.65 -25.74 13.88
N GLY A 183 -2.68 -24.99 12.79
CA GLY A 183 -3.07 -23.58 12.83
C GLY A 183 -3.20 -22.97 11.45
N THR A 184 -3.71 -21.72 11.44
CA THR A 184 -3.73 -20.87 10.26
C THR A 184 -2.76 -19.72 10.41
N ALA A 185 -2.16 -19.31 9.28
CA ALA A 185 -1.21 -18.22 9.24
C ALA A 185 -1.39 -17.34 8.01
N ARG A 186 -0.98 -16.08 8.15
CA ARG A 186 -0.81 -15.13 7.05
C ARG A 186 0.66 -15.07 6.69
N PHE A 187 0.97 -15.38 5.44
CA PHE A 187 2.33 -15.36 4.91
C PHE A 187 2.64 -14.00 4.28
N PHE A 188 3.86 -13.47 4.48
CA PHE A 188 4.17 -12.10 4.11
C PHE A 188 4.77 -11.95 2.72
N TYR A 189 5.54 -12.96 2.27
CA TYR A 189 6.32 -12.88 1.03
C TYR A 189 5.72 -13.71 -0.11
N THR A 190 4.42 -13.97 -0.04
CA THR A 190 3.69 -14.78 -1.01
C THR A 190 2.48 -14.02 -1.53
N GLU A 191 2.02 -14.38 -2.72
CA GLU A 191 0.84 -13.77 -3.34
C GLU A 191 -0.43 -14.02 -2.51
N ALA A 192 -1.36 -13.09 -2.54
CA ALA A 192 -2.57 -13.13 -1.70
C ALA A 192 -3.47 -14.33 -1.99
N ASP A 193 -3.49 -14.82 -3.23
CA ASP A 193 -4.28 -15.95 -3.70
C ASP A 193 -3.53 -17.30 -3.65
N GLN A 194 -2.23 -17.28 -3.35
CA GLN A 194 -1.38 -18.46 -3.34
C GLN A 194 -1.65 -19.34 -2.12
N ALA A 195 -1.80 -20.64 -2.36
CA ALA A 195 -1.82 -21.64 -1.29
C ALA A 195 -0.42 -21.79 -0.71
N VAL A 196 -0.26 -21.57 0.59
CA VAL A 196 1.04 -21.60 1.29
C VAL A 196 0.93 -22.41 2.57
N THR A 197 2.00 -23.13 2.88
CA THR A 197 2.14 -23.88 4.13
C THR A 197 3.50 -23.64 4.75
N ALA A 198 3.60 -23.73 6.08
CA ALA A 198 4.87 -23.81 6.76
C ALA A 198 4.95 -25.12 7.58
N VAL A 199 6.09 -25.77 7.48
CA VAL A 199 6.43 -27.01 8.18
C VAL A 199 7.78 -26.83 8.90
N PRO A 200 8.13 -27.67 9.87
CA PRO A 200 9.49 -27.66 10.42
C PRO A 200 10.53 -27.89 9.32
N LEU A 201 11.64 -27.14 9.36
CA LEU A 201 12.71 -27.19 8.36
C LEU A 201 13.18 -28.62 8.09
N ALA A 202 13.44 -29.38 9.16
CA ALA A 202 13.87 -30.76 9.04
C ALA A 202 12.85 -31.68 8.35
N THR A 203 11.55 -31.35 8.50
CA THR A 203 10.47 -32.08 7.82
C THR A 203 10.53 -31.88 6.31
N LEU A 204 10.63 -30.65 5.85
CA LEU A 204 10.71 -30.35 4.42
C LEU A 204 12.01 -30.89 3.80
N GLN A 205 13.14 -30.76 4.52
CA GLN A 205 14.42 -31.36 4.11
C GLN A 205 14.31 -32.86 3.93
N ALA A 206 13.71 -33.57 4.89
CA ALA A 206 13.51 -34.99 4.81
C ALA A 206 12.57 -35.42 3.66
N MET A 207 11.50 -34.67 3.42
CA MET A 207 10.54 -34.94 2.33
C MET A 207 11.19 -34.77 0.96
N ARG A 208 12.09 -33.80 0.80
CA ARG A 208 12.86 -33.58 -0.45
C ARG A 208 14.01 -34.57 -0.64
N GLY A 209 14.27 -35.42 0.33
CA GLY A 209 15.30 -36.46 0.25
C GLY A 209 16.72 -35.92 0.07
N ALA A 210 17.47 -36.46 -0.88
CA ALA A 210 18.86 -36.02 -1.13
C ALA A 210 18.99 -34.55 -1.54
N GLU A 211 18.02 -34.02 -2.31
CA GLU A 211 18.00 -32.63 -2.76
C GLU A 211 17.70 -31.64 -1.64
N GLY A 212 17.04 -32.07 -0.57
CA GLY A 212 16.73 -31.24 0.59
C GLY A 212 17.76 -31.30 1.71
N ARG A 213 18.65 -32.30 1.67
CA ARG A 213 19.54 -32.58 2.80
C ARG A 213 20.50 -31.44 3.09
N ASP A 214 20.41 -30.89 4.30
CA ASP A 214 21.22 -29.78 4.80
C ASP A 214 21.24 -28.55 3.87
N ARG A 215 20.07 -28.21 3.29
CA ARG A 215 19.87 -27.05 2.42
C ARG A 215 18.93 -26.04 3.02
N ALA A 216 19.14 -24.77 2.70
CA ALA A 216 18.23 -23.67 2.96
C ALA A 216 18.20 -22.74 1.73
N SER A 217 17.05 -22.16 1.41
CA SER A 217 16.94 -21.19 0.33
C SER A 217 17.40 -19.79 0.76
N ALA A 218 17.20 -19.46 2.03
CA ALA A 218 17.63 -18.18 2.59
C ALA A 218 17.90 -18.28 4.10
N PHE A 219 18.64 -17.30 4.60
CA PHE A 219 18.76 -17.06 6.03
C PHE A 219 18.32 -15.61 6.31
N MET A 220 17.45 -15.45 7.29
CA MET A 220 17.12 -14.16 7.85
C MET A 220 17.94 -13.95 9.11
N ALA A 221 18.72 -12.86 9.19
CA ALA A 221 19.55 -12.58 10.35
C ALA A 221 19.13 -11.27 11.02
N ARG A 222 19.01 -11.33 12.36
CA ARG A 222 18.78 -10.16 13.19
C ARG A 222 20.13 -9.70 13.73
N VAL A 223 20.41 -8.42 13.53
CA VAL A 223 21.60 -7.74 14.02
C VAL A 223 21.26 -7.02 15.33
N ALA A 224 22.20 -6.92 16.25
CA ALA A 224 22.04 -6.19 17.48
C ALA A 224 21.82 -4.69 17.19
N ASP A 225 21.00 -4.02 18.01
CA ASP A 225 20.56 -2.65 17.77
C ASP A 225 21.70 -1.61 17.79
N ASP A 226 22.80 -1.93 18.48
CA ASP A 226 24.02 -1.11 18.60
C ASP A 226 25.04 -1.39 17.48
N ALA A 227 24.83 -2.40 16.63
CA ALA A 227 25.76 -2.79 15.59
C ALA A 227 25.38 -2.18 14.22
N ASP A 228 26.43 -1.80 13.47
CA ASP A 228 26.29 -1.36 12.09
C ASP A 228 25.94 -2.55 11.16
N VAL A 229 24.72 -2.55 10.65
CA VAL A 229 24.17 -3.61 9.80
C VAL A 229 25.01 -3.81 8.54
N GLU A 230 25.53 -2.74 7.93
CA GLU A 230 26.31 -2.85 6.70
C GLU A 230 27.72 -3.41 6.96
N GLN A 231 28.32 -3.13 8.09
CA GLN A 231 29.58 -3.76 8.50
C GLN A 231 29.39 -5.24 8.79
N VAL A 232 28.28 -5.62 9.45
CA VAL A 232 27.94 -7.02 9.70
C VAL A 232 27.69 -7.75 8.37
N ARG A 233 26.94 -7.14 7.46
CA ARG A 233 26.69 -7.66 6.11
C ARG A 233 28.01 -7.95 5.36
N ALA A 234 28.88 -6.95 5.29
CA ALA A 234 30.18 -7.09 4.62
C ALA A 234 31.10 -8.13 5.29
N SER A 235 31.03 -8.26 6.61
CA SER A 235 31.76 -9.29 7.37
C SER A 235 31.25 -10.69 7.04
N ILE A 236 29.92 -10.88 6.96
CA ILE A 236 29.29 -12.17 6.62
C ILE A 236 29.67 -12.58 5.19
N GLU A 237 29.57 -11.69 4.21
CA GLU A 237 29.90 -11.99 2.80
C GLU A 237 31.38 -12.38 2.60
N ARG A 238 32.29 -11.83 3.39
CA ARG A 238 33.71 -12.21 3.37
C ARG A 238 33.94 -13.60 3.97
N ARG A 239 33.22 -13.95 5.06
CA ARG A 239 33.37 -15.24 5.75
C ARG A 239 32.66 -16.38 5.03
N VAL A 240 31.55 -16.07 4.36
CA VAL A 240 30.70 -17.04 3.65
C VAL A 240 30.55 -16.61 2.18
N PRO A 241 31.57 -16.83 1.31
CA PRO A 241 31.57 -16.28 -0.06
C PRO A 241 30.45 -16.78 -0.99
N ARG A 242 29.80 -17.92 -0.62
CA ARG A 242 28.70 -18.53 -1.38
C ARG A 242 27.35 -17.84 -1.17
N VAL A 243 27.22 -16.93 -0.20
CA VAL A 243 26.01 -16.17 0.04
C VAL A 243 26.18 -14.72 -0.41
N SER A 244 25.09 -14.12 -0.77
CA SER A 244 24.93 -12.67 -0.93
C SER A 244 23.97 -12.18 0.15
N ALA A 245 24.35 -11.14 0.87
CA ALA A 245 23.54 -10.56 1.91
C ALA A 245 23.01 -9.19 1.46
N ILE A 246 21.71 -8.98 1.60
CA ILE A 246 21.08 -7.68 1.39
C ILE A 246 20.52 -7.18 2.72
N SER A 247 20.79 -5.94 3.06
CA SER A 247 20.15 -5.33 4.22
C SER A 247 18.74 -4.84 3.88
N THR A 248 17.85 -4.87 4.86
CA THR A 248 16.50 -4.31 4.73
C THR A 248 16.53 -2.85 4.33
N ALA A 249 17.51 -2.08 4.85
CA ALA A 249 17.70 -0.68 4.47
C ALA A 249 18.07 -0.52 2.99
N THR A 250 19.00 -1.34 2.47
CA THR A 250 19.39 -1.32 1.05
C THR A 250 18.24 -1.79 0.16
N ALA A 251 17.52 -2.84 0.55
CA ALA A 251 16.33 -3.31 -0.17
C ALA A 251 15.26 -2.23 -0.23
N LEU A 252 14.99 -1.55 0.90
CA LEU A 252 14.04 -0.44 0.96
C LEU A 252 14.47 0.72 0.05
N ALA A 253 15.75 1.11 0.09
CA ALA A 253 16.26 2.19 -0.76
C ALA A 253 16.12 1.86 -2.26
N GLN A 254 16.36 0.61 -2.68
CA GLN A 254 16.15 0.17 -4.06
C GLN A 254 14.68 0.22 -4.46
N VAL A 255 13.78 -0.20 -3.58
CA VAL A 255 12.33 -0.10 -3.79
C VAL A 255 11.90 1.37 -3.84
N GLU A 256 12.34 2.20 -2.91
CA GLU A 256 12.05 3.64 -2.91
C GLU A 256 12.52 4.34 -4.19
N GLN A 257 13.69 3.97 -4.71
CA GLN A 257 14.19 4.49 -5.98
C GLN A 257 13.26 4.12 -7.14
N ARG A 258 12.80 2.87 -7.20
CA ARG A 258 11.83 2.43 -8.23
C ARG A 258 10.46 3.10 -8.04
N LEU A 259 9.99 3.24 -6.81
CA LEU A 259 8.75 3.91 -6.49
C LEU A 259 8.80 5.44 -6.70
N SER A 260 9.99 6.04 -6.84
CA SER A 260 10.13 7.47 -7.09
C SER A 260 9.42 7.91 -8.38
N TYR A 261 9.40 7.07 -9.41
CA TYR A 261 8.64 7.34 -10.64
C TYR A 261 7.13 7.41 -10.40
N PHE A 262 6.58 6.48 -9.60
CA PHE A 262 5.16 6.52 -9.24
C PHE A 262 4.82 7.76 -8.40
N ARG A 263 5.71 8.16 -7.48
CA ARG A 263 5.56 9.40 -6.72
C ARG A 263 5.60 10.64 -7.62
N GLN A 264 6.47 10.67 -8.62
CA GLN A 264 6.51 11.76 -9.60
C GLN A 264 5.22 11.83 -10.43
N LEU A 265 4.70 10.69 -10.90
CA LEU A 265 3.42 10.61 -11.59
C LEU A 265 2.27 11.09 -10.70
N ALA A 266 2.22 10.63 -9.44
CA ALA A 266 1.22 11.07 -8.49
C ALA A 266 1.29 12.58 -8.22
N PHE A 267 2.49 13.15 -8.14
CA PHE A 267 2.70 14.60 -8.01
C PHE A 267 2.19 15.35 -9.23
N ILE A 268 2.50 14.90 -10.44
CA ILE A 268 2.04 15.52 -11.69
C ILE A 268 0.51 15.47 -11.76
N LEU A 269 -0.10 14.31 -11.53
CA LEU A 269 -1.55 14.17 -11.55
C LEU A 269 -2.23 14.99 -10.45
N GLY A 270 -1.64 15.04 -9.26
CA GLY A 270 -2.08 15.90 -8.17
C GLY A 270 -2.01 17.39 -8.51
N ALA A 271 -0.93 17.83 -9.17
CA ALA A 271 -0.78 19.22 -9.63
C ALA A 271 -1.80 19.56 -10.73
N VAL A 272 -2.06 18.65 -11.65
CA VAL A 272 -3.12 18.82 -12.68
C VAL A 272 -4.49 18.91 -12.00
N SER A 273 -4.81 18.03 -11.05
CA SER A 273 -6.05 18.10 -10.27
C SER A 273 -6.21 19.44 -9.54
N LEU A 274 -5.15 19.91 -8.91
CA LEU A 274 -5.14 21.22 -8.24
C LEU A 274 -5.37 22.37 -9.23
N ALA A 275 -4.74 22.32 -10.41
CA ALA A 275 -4.93 23.32 -11.48
C ALA A 275 -6.36 23.31 -12.02
N VAL A 276 -6.95 22.13 -12.23
CA VAL A 276 -8.35 22.00 -12.65
C VAL A 276 -9.29 22.58 -11.59
N GLY A 277 -9.08 22.24 -10.32
CA GLY A 277 -9.85 22.80 -9.21
C GLY A 277 -9.73 24.33 -9.11
N PHE A 278 -8.52 24.87 -9.27
CA PHE A 278 -8.26 26.30 -9.32
C PHE A 278 -9.01 26.99 -10.46
N LEU A 279 -8.91 26.46 -11.69
CA LEU A 279 -9.60 27.00 -12.87
C LEU A 279 -11.13 26.95 -12.70
N LEU A 280 -11.63 25.84 -12.16
CA LEU A 280 -13.06 25.67 -11.92
C LEU A 280 -13.60 26.71 -10.93
N VAL A 281 -12.92 26.89 -9.79
CA VAL A 281 -13.30 27.92 -8.81
C VAL A 281 -13.22 29.33 -9.43
N THR A 282 -12.12 29.62 -10.14
CA THR A 282 -11.95 30.93 -10.81
C THR A 282 -13.10 31.21 -11.78
N THR A 283 -13.45 30.24 -12.62
CA THR A 283 -14.52 30.37 -13.62
C THR A 283 -15.88 30.61 -12.94
N LEU A 284 -16.21 29.78 -11.94
CA LEU A 284 -17.49 29.86 -11.23
C LEU A 284 -17.66 31.19 -10.45
N VAL A 285 -16.59 31.63 -9.78
CA VAL A 285 -16.58 32.90 -9.08
C VAL A 285 -16.69 34.06 -10.08
N THR A 286 -15.99 33.96 -11.21
CA THR A 286 -16.07 35.00 -12.27
C THR A 286 -17.48 35.14 -12.84
N VAL A 287 -18.13 34.01 -13.18
CA VAL A 287 -19.52 33.98 -13.64
C VAL A 287 -20.44 34.62 -12.58
N GLY A 288 -20.29 34.22 -11.30
CA GLY A 288 -21.06 34.74 -10.19
C GLY A 288 -20.90 36.25 -9.95
N VAL A 289 -19.69 36.73 -10.12
CA VAL A 289 -19.40 38.17 -10.05
C VAL A 289 -20.07 38.93 -11.21
N ASN A 290 -19.99 38.41 -12.43
CA ASN A 290 -20.59 39.05 -13.60
C ASN A 290 -22.13 39.11 -13.50
N GLU A 291 -22.77 38.01 -13.02
CA GLU A 291 -24.22 37.97 -12.82
C GLU A 291 -24.75 38.99 -11.77
N ARG A 292 -23.88 39.38 -10.83
CA ARG A 292 -24.21 40.31 -9.73
C ARG A 292 -23.51 41.65 -9.84
N ALA A 293 -23.03 41.99 -11.04
CA ALA A 293 -22.29 43.23 -11.24
C ALA A 293 -23.10 44.46 -10.83
N GLY A 294 -24.43 44.50 -11.11
CA GLY A 294 -25.33 45.54 -10.68
C GLY A 294 -25.52 45.63 -9.16
N GLU A 295 -25.67 44.47 -8.47
CA GLU A 295 -25.74 44.47 -7.01
C GLU A 295 -24.47 45.12 -6.39
N PHE A 296 -23.30 44.78 -6.92
CA PHE A 296 -22.03 45.38 -6.49
C PHE A 296 -21.94 46.88 -6.83
N ALA A 297 -22.46 47.30 -7.97
CA ALA A 297 -22.50 48.71 -8.35
C ALA A 297 -23.40 49.51 -7.40
N VAL A 298 -24.59 49.00 -7.06
CA VAL A 298 -25.51 49.64 -6.09
C VAL A 298 -24.87 49.71 -4.69
N MET A 299 -24.28 48.63 -4.20
CA MET A 299 -23.60 48.64 -2.90
C MET A 299 -22.49 49.70 -2.85
N ARG A 300 -21.74 49.86 -3.93
CA ARG A 300 -20.69 50.87 -4.03
C ARG A 300 -21.26 52.31 -4.14
N ALA A 301 -22.40 52.48 -4.80
CA ALA A 301 -23.07 53.76 -4.88
C ALA A 301 -23.59 54.26 -3.52
N VAL A 302 -24.01 53.31 -2.64
CA VAL A 302 -24.44 53.59 -1.26
C VAL A 302 -23.24 53.77 -0.30
N GLY A 303 -21.98 53.64 -0.80
CA GLY A 303 -20.78 53.93 0.00
C GLY A 303 -20.02 52.73 0.55
N VAL A 304 -20.37 51.48 0.16
CA VAL A 304 -19.60 50.29 0.55
C VAL A 304 -18.20 50.36 -0.07
N SER A 305 -17.16 50.18 0.75
CA SER A 305 -15.76 50.26 0.31
C SER A 305 -15.36 49.07 -0.56
N ARG A 306 -14.42 49.29 -1.50
CA ARG A 306 -13.86 48.24 -2.39
C ARG A 306 -13.38 46.98 -1.62
N PRO A 307 -12.61 47.10 -0.50
CA PRO A 307 -12.16 45.93 0.25
C PRO A 307 -13.29 45.06 0.78
N HIS A 308 -14.46 45.63 1.09
CA HIS A 308 -15.61 44.88 1.56
C HIS A 308 -16.21 43.97 0.46
N VAL A 309 -16.30 44.51 -0.78
CA VAL A 309 -16.74 43.73 -1.94
C VAL A 309 -15.74 42.59 -2.23
N VAL A 310 -14.43 42.87 -2.22
CA VAL A 310 -13.39 41.86 -2.39
C VAL A 310 -13.50 40.77 -1.33
N GLN A 311 -13.60 41.14 -0.05
CA GLN A 311 -13.74 40.19 1.04
C GLN A 311 -14.97 39.29 0.89
N GLN A 312 -16.10 39.83 0.44
CA GLN A 312 -17.31 39.02 0.26
C GLN A 312 -17.12 37.97 -0.83
N VAL A 313 -16.54 38.29 -1.96
CA VAL A 313 -16.29 37.36 -3.08
C VAL A 313 -15.24 36.32 -2.70
N VAL A 314 -14.15 36.73 -2.01
CA VAL A 314 -13.12 35.80 -1.51
C VAL A 314 -13.71 34.84 -0.49
N LEU A 315 -14.59 35.28 0.42
CA LEU A 315 -15.27 34.40 1.37
C LEU A 315 -16.22 33.42 0.66
N GLU A 316 -16.85 33.79 -0.44
CA GLU A 316 -17.65 32.88 -1.27
C GLU A 316 -16.76 31.81 -1.91
N GLY A 317 -15.61 32.20 -2.50
CA GLY A 317 -14.61 31.25 -3.03
C GLY A 317 -14.05 30.31 -1.96
N LEU A 318 -13.75 30.83 -0.76
CA LEU A 318 -13.31 30.05 0.39
C LEU A 318 -14.38 29.04 0.84
N ALA A 319 -15.64 29.46 0.89
CA ALA A 319 -16.74 28.57 1.28
C ALA A 319 -16.95 27.45 0.26
N LEU A 320 -16.93 27.77 -1.04
CA LEU A 320 -17.02 26.77 -2.12
C LEU A 320 -15.86 25.77 -2.06
N SER A 321 -14.63 26.28 -1.92
CA SER A 321 -13.44 25.44 -1.83
C SER A 321 -13.44 24.59 -0.56
N GLY A 322 -13.85 25.14 0.58
CA GLY A 322 -13.94 24.43 1.85
C GLY A 322 -15.00 23.32 1.82
N LEU A 323 -16.19 23.61 1.32
CA LEU A 323 -17.24 22.59 1.16
C LEU A 323 -16.83 21.51 0.14
N GLY A 324 -16.24 21.92 -0.98
CA GLY A 324 -15.70 21.01 -1.98
C GLY A 324 -14.58 20.14 -1.43
N ALA A 325 -13.67 20.70 -0.65
CA ALA A 325 -12.58 19.97 0.00
C ALA A 325 -13.10 18.91 1.01
N LEU A 326 -14.09 19.27 1.81
CA LEU A 326 -14.74 18.32 2.75
C LEU A 326 -15.48 17.19 2.01
N ALA A 327 -16.26 17.54 0.99
CA ALA A 327 -16.93 16.55 0.16
C ALA A 327 -15.92 15.67 -0.59
N GLY A 328 -14.83 16.25 -1.08
CA GLY A 328 -13.73 15.54 -1.72
C GLY A 328 -12.95 14.61 -0.77
N LEU A 329 -12.79 15.01 0.49
CA LEU A 329 -12.23 14.11 1.53
C LEU A 329 -13.08 12.85 1.69
N LEU A 330 -14.40 13.02 1.81
CA LEU A 330 -15.31 11.88 1.94
C LEU A 330 -15.30 11.00 0.68
N LEU A 331 -15.35 11.63 -0.50
CA LEU A 331 -15.29 10.91 -1.78
C LEU A 331 -13.95 10.17 -1.92
N GLY A 332 -12.81 10.81 -1.64
CA GLY A 332 -11.48 10.19 -1.70
C GLY A 332 -11.32 9.03 -0.71
N LEU A 333 -11.88 9.12 0.49
CA LEU A 333 -11.87 7.99 1.44
C LEU A 333 -12.70 6.79 0.93
N VAL A 334 -13.83 7.06 0.27
CA VAL A 334 -14.68 6.01 -0.31
C VAL A 334 -13.97 5.36 -1.51
N THR A 335 -13.40 6.17 -2.42
CA THR A 335 -12.66 5.67 -3.60
C THR A 335 -11.41 4.91 -3.18
N ALA A 336 -10.63 5.41 -2.24
CA ALA A 336 -9.45 4.73 -1.71
C ALA A 336 -9.80 3.35 -1.10
N ARG A 337 -10.89 3.29 -0.32
CA ARG A 337 -11.34 2.03 0.30
C ARG A 337 -11.82 1.02 -0.75
N TYR A 338 -12.56 1.48 -1.76
CA TYR A 338 -13.00 0.66 -2.88
C TYR A 338 -11.81 0.14 -3.71
N LEU A 339 -10.87 1.02 -4.06
CA LEU A 339 -9.69 0.66 -4.83
C LEU A 339 -8.76 -0.29 -4.07
N ASN A 340 -8.57 -0.10 -2.76
CA ASN A 340 -7.82 -1.06 -1.94
C ASN A 340 -8.46 -2.46 -1.95
N GLY A 341 -9.81 -2.55 -1.93
CA GLY A 341 -10.51 -3.83 -2.07
C GLY A 341 -10.25 -4.49 -3.42
N VAL A 342 -10.43 -3.74 -4.51
CA VAL A 342 -10.23 -4.26 -5.89
C VAL A 342 -8.78 -4.65 -6.14
N LEU A 343 -7.83 -3.82 -5.70
CA LEU A 343 -6.40 -4.07 -5.92
C LEU A 343 -5.86 -5.15 -4.97
N GLY A 344 -6.40 -5.27 -3.75
CA GLY A 344 -6.01 -6.31 -2.79
C GLY A 344 -6.34 -7.73 -3.27
N ASP A 345 -7.35 -7.87 -4.13
CA ASP A 345 -7.73 -9.14 -4.75
C ASP A 345 -6.99 -9.41 -6.07
N PHE A 346 -6.11 -8.52 -6.49
CA PHE A 346 -5.39 -8.65 -7.77
C PHE A 346 -4.30 -9.73 -7.65
N PRO A 347 -4.25 -10.74 -8.56
CA PRO A 347 -3.26 -11.80 -8.54
C PRO A 347 -1.82 -11.24 -8.64
N GLY A 348 -0.89 -11.83 -7.91
CA GLY A 348 0.53 -11.45 -7.96
C GLY A 348 0.93 -10.36 -6.96
N LEU A 349 0.01 -9.89 -6.12
CA LEU A 349 0.34 -8.91 -5.06
C LEU A 349 0.54 -9.60 -3.70
N PRO A 350 1.47 -9.11 -2.88
CA PRO A 350 1.68 -9.64 -1.54
C PRO A 350 0.43 -9.49 -0.67
N ALA A 351 0.14 -10.51 0.14
CA ALA A 351 -0.98 -10.48 1.07
C ALA A 351 -0.84 -9.32 2.09
N GLY A 352 -1.87 -8.48 2.19
CA GLY A 352 -1.88 -7.34 3.11
C GLY A 352 -1.22 -6.07 2.57
N PHE A 353 -0.96 -5.99 1.26
CA PHE A 353 -0.46 -4.78 0.63
C PHE A 353 -1.58 -3.75 0.48
N GLU A 354 -1.43 -2.58 1.08
CA GLU A 354 -2.36 -1.47 0.97
C GLU A 354 -1.78 -0.38 0.07
N PHE A 355 -2.48 -0.10 -1.05
CA PHE A 355 -2.07 0.94 -2.00
C PHE A 355 -2.40 2.33 -1.50
N PHE A 356 -3.57 2.49 -0.86
CA PHE A 356 -4.08 3.77 -0.39
C PHE A 356 -4.11 3.77 1.13
N VAL A 357 -3.14 4.42 1.76
CA VAL A 357 -3.06 4.56 3.22
C VAL A 357 -3.42 6.00 3.60
N PHE A 358 -4.45 6.13 4.44
CA PHE A 358 -4.87 7.43 4.94
C PHE A 358 -3.92 7.94 6.03
N ARG A 359 -3.28 9.06 5.77
CA ARG A 359 -2.50 9.81 6.76
C ARG A 359 -3.12 11.17 7.01
N ALA A 360 -3.58 11.43 8.21
CA ALA A 360 -4.21 12.68 8.59
C ALA A 360 -3.34 13.91 8.24
N GLY A 361 -2.04 13.86 8.52
CA GLY A 361 -1.12 14.96 8.22
C GLY A 361 -0.94 15.25 6.72
N ALA A 362 -0.98 14.22 5.87
CA ALA A 362 -0.93 14.38 4.41
C ALA A 362 -2.27 14.91 3.87
N ALA A 363 -3.38 14.37 4.38
CA ALA A 363 -4.73 14.80 4.01
C ALA A 363 -4.96 16.29 4.34
N TRP A 364 -4.62 16.73 5.55
CA TRP A 364 -4.77 18.14 5.93
C TRP A 364 -3.89 19.08 5.10
N ARG A 365 -2.68 18.67 4.73
CA ARG A 365 -1.83 19.47 3.83
C ARG A 365 -2.44 19.59 2.43
N SER A 366 -2.96 18.49 1.88
CA SER A 366 -3.63 18.50 0.56
C SER A 366 -4.88 19.36 0.55
N LEU A 367 -5.73 19.24 1.58
CA LEU A 367 -6.92 20.07 1.75
C LEU A 367 -6.55 21.54 1.93
N GLY A 368 -5.52 21.83 2.74
CA GLY A 368 -5.02 23.21 2.92
C GLY A 368 -4.53 23.84 1.62
N LEU A 369 -3.79 23.07 0.80
CA LEU A 369 -3.36 23.52 -0.53
C LEU A 369 -4.54 23.81 -1.45
N LEU A 370 -5.56 22.94 -1.48
CA LEU A 370 -6.74 23.12 -2.31
C LEU A 370 -7.57 24.34 -1.88
N VAL A 371 -7.81 24.49 -0.56
CA VAL A 371 -8.54 25.65 -0.01
C VAL A 371 -7.76 26.94 -0.25
N GLY A 372 -6.44 26.91 -0.08
CA GLY A 372 -5.56 28.04 -0.39
C GLY A 372 -5.62 28.43 -1.87
N ALA A 373 -5.50 27.44 -2.76
CA ALA A 373 -5.61 27.65 -4.21
C ALA A 373 -7.00 28.19 -4.60
N GLY A 374 -8.08 27.66 -4.02
CA GLY A 374 -9.44 28.13 -4.27
C GLY A 374 -9.69 29.55 -3.75
N THR A 375 -9.07 29.91 -2.62
CA THR A 375 -9.11 31.30 -2.10
C THR A 375 -8.40 32.26 -3.04
N LEU A 376 -7.22 31.89 -3.54
CA LEU A 376 -6.46 32.65 -4.53
C LEU A 376 -7.22 32.75 -5.86
N ALA A 377 -7.88 31.65 -6.28
CA ALA A 377 -8.73 31.62 -7.47
C ALA A 377 -9.86 32.68 -7.45
N GLY A 378 -10.43 32.90 -6.25
CA GLY A 378 -11.44 33.94 -6.03
C GLY A 378 -10.90 35.39 -6.01
N ALA A 379 -9.61 35.55 -5.75
CA ALA A 379 -9.02 36.89 -5.54
C ALA A 379 -9.03 37.79 -6.82
N TYR A 380 -8.70 37.19 -7.98
CA TYR A 380 -8.68 37.93 -9.25
C TYR A 380 -10.08 38.41 -9.67
N PRO A 381 -11.14 37.56 -9.72
CA PRO A 381 -12.49 38.00 -10.01
C PRO A 381 -13.02 39.02 -8.98
N ALA A 382 -12.67 38.84 -7.70
CA ALA A 382 -13.03 39.77 -6.64
C ALA A 382 -12.46 41.18 -6.86
N TRP A 383 -11.18 41.25 -7.20
CA TRP A 383 -10.51 42.51 -7.51
C TRP A 383 -11.15 43.18 -8.73
N ARG A 384 -11.43 42.42 -9.78
CA ARG A 384 -12.10 42.89 -10.98
C ARG A 384 -13.51 43.46 -10.68
N ALA A 385 -14.30 42.73 -9.86
CA ALA A 385 -15.62 43.21 -9.41
C ALA A 385 -15.56 44.54 -8.69
N ALA A 386 -14.58 44.70 -7.79
CA ALA A 386 -14.41 45.94 -7.03
C ALA A 386 -13.91 47.13 -7.88
N SER A 387 -13.32 46.88 -9.05
CA SER A 387 -12.78 47.92 -9.94
C SER A 387 -13.75 48.38 -11.02
N LEU A 388 -14.94 47.77 -11.18
CA LEU A 388 -15.94 48.16 -12.17
C LEU A 388 -16.39 49.63 -11.98
N PRO A 389 -16.50 50.40 -13.05
CA PRO A 389 -16.98 51.79 -12.98
C PRO A 389 -18.49 51.83 -12.72
N VAL A 390 -18.89 52.26 -11.52
CA VAL A 390 -20.27 52.25 -11.00
C VAL A 390 -21.26 52.90 -11.98
N ALA A 391 -20.89 54.06 -12.55
CA ALA A 391 -21.78 54.83 -13.46
C ALA A 391 -22.08 54.08 -14.78
N ARG A 392 -21.14 53.30 -15.29
CA ARG A 392 -21.30 52.54 -16.53
C ARG A 392 -22.17 51.30 -16.30
N THR A 393 -21.90 50.56 -15.23
CA THR A 393 -22.63 49.34 -14.89
C THR A 393 -24.11 49.60 -14.60
N LEU A 394 -24.43 50.69 -13.87
CA LEU A 394 -25.81 51.09 -13.59
C LEU A 394 -26.56 51.54 -14.84
N ARG A 395 -25.86 52.17 -15.83
CA ARG A 395 -26.47 52.59 -17.09
C ARG A 395 -26.78 51.41 -18.02
N GLU A 396 -25.90 50.39 -18.06
CA GLU A 396 -26.09 49.17 -18.84
C GLU A 396 -27.27 48.35 -18.33
N GLU A 397 -27.50 48.28 -16.99
CA GLU A 397 -28.67 47.60 -16.40
C GLU A 397 -29.99 48.35 -16.59
N ALA A 398 -29.95 49.66 -16.71
CA ALA A 398 -31.17 50.47 -16.92
C ALA A 398 -31.69 50.41 -18.37
N VAL A 399 -30.91 49.89 -19.31
CA VAL A 399 -31.22 49.83 -20.76
C VAL A 399 -31.53 48.39 -21.22
N GLY A 400 -31.20 47.37 -20.45
CA GLY A 400 -31.53 45.95 -20.73
C GLY A 400 -32.68 45.45 -19.88
#